data_7a242ac943e0248a4de7ca1dc9452db1
#
_entry.id   7a242ac943e0248a4de7ca1dc9452db1
#
_cell.length_a   1.000
_cell.length_b   1.000
_cell.length_c   1.000
_cell.angle_alpha   90.00
_cell.angle_beta   90.00
_cell.angle_gamma   90.00
#
_symmetry.space_group_name_H-M   'P 1'
#
loop_
_entity.id
_entity.type
_entity.pdbx_description
1 polymer ?
#
loop_
_entity_poly.entity_id
_entity_poly.type
_entity_poly.pdbx_seq_one_letter_code
_entity_poly.pdbx_strand_id
1 'polypeptide(L)'
;MLQAENRERYDYRSFLKKFCVLKEEMQVDIDSFDYIFYHYGMEMYGNMPLIEPQETKEVNRIENFVIAIDTSMSCKRELVQKFLEETYSVLSQSESFYRKFRVHIIQCDERVQSDVVVTNAKELQDYMDHFTIRGLGGTDFRPVFNYVNRLLAEKKFTKLKGLLYFTDGYGRYPLKKPPYDTAFVFLKEDYLDVDVPPWAIKLVLGEEDLEEQQ
;
A
#
# COMPACT_ATOMS: atom_id res chain seq x y z
N MET A 1 9.21 35.36 -6.48
CA MET A 1 8.42 34.25 -5.88
C MET A 1 9.18 32.97 -6.17
N LEU A 2 9.92 32.46 -5.20
CA LEU A 2 10.64 31.19 -5.31
C LEU A 2 9.61 30.09 -5.01
N GLN A 3 9.14 29.38 -6.05
CA GLN A 3 8.50 28.10 -5.86
C GLN A 3 9.59 27.15 -5.33
N ALA A 4 9.45 26.76 -4.07
CA ALA A 4 10.27 25.70 -3.50
C ALA A 4 9.97 24.41 -4.30
N GLU A 5 10.90 24.02 -5.14
CA GLU A 5 10.96 22.71 -5.74
C GLU A 5 11.26 21.71 -4.63
N ASN A 6 10.24 21.30 -3.92
CA ASN A 6 10.36 20.20 -2.97
C ASN A 6 10.18 18.88 -3.75
N ARG A 7 11.21 18.52 -4.52
CA ARG A 7 11.34 17.24 -5.21
C ARG A 7 12.06 16.27 -4.29
N GLU A 8 11.47 15.90 -3.18
CA GLU A 8 11.83 14.66 -2.53
C GLU A 8 11.29 13.51 -3.39
N ARG A 9 12.13 12.90 -4.20
CA ARG A 9 11.86 11.61 -4.84
C ARG A 9 11.82 10.56 -3.74
N TYR A 10 10.64 10.24 -3.29
CA TYR A 10 10.45 9.08 -2.42
C TYR A 10 10.47 7.84 -3.30
N ASP A 11 11.28 6.87 -2.92
CA ASP A 11 11.24 5.52 -3.47
C ASP A 11 9.88 4.89 -3.18
N TYR A 12 9.22 4.38 -4.22
CA TYR A 12 7.91 3.73 -4.13
C TYR A 12 7.91 2.57 -3.12
N ARG A 13 9.00 1.76 -3.10
CA ARG A 13 9.17 0.64 -2.16
C ARG A 13 9.20 1.12 -0.73
N SER A 14 9.97 2.16 -0.44
CA SER A 14 10.05 2.78 0.88
C SER A 14 8.72 3.37 1.31
N PHE A 15 7.95 3.93 0.37
CA PHE A 15 6.63 4.45 0.66
C PHE A 15 5.64 3.34 1.00
N LEU A 16 5.58 2.25 0.23
CA LEU A 16 4.74 1.09 0.53
C LEU A 16 5.06 0.47 1.88
N LYS A 17 6.35 0.40 2.25
CA LYS A 17 6.77 -0.09 3.57
C LYS A 17 6.22 0.74 4.73
N LYS A 18 5.88 2.02 4.53
CA LYS A 18 5.22 2.85 5.56
C LYS A 18 3.80 2.39 5.89
N PHE A 19 3.15 1.61 5.02
CA PHE A 19 1.86 0.99 5.31
C PHE A 19 1.99 -0.29 6.13
N CYS A 20 3.20 -0.84 6.26
CA CYS A 20 3.49 -1.92 7.18
C CYS A 20 3.59 -1.35 8.60
N VAL A 21 2.79 -1.85 9.51
CA VAL A 21 2.78 -1.44 10.92
C VAL A 21 3.31 -2.60 11.73
N LEU A 22 4.29 -2.31 12.60
CA LEU A 22 4.68 -3.24 13.66
C LEU A 22 3.51 -3.39 14.63
N LYS A 23 3.04 -4.59 14.80
CA LYS A 23 2.00 -4.94 15.75
C LYS A 23 2.39 -6.19 16.52
N GLU A 24 2.23 -6.13 17.83
CA GLU A 24 2.31 -7.34 18.65
C GLU A 24 1.11 -8.23 18.35
N GLU A 25 1.36 -9.44 17.91
CA GLU A 25 0.34 -10.48 17.77
C GLU A 25 0.64 -11.60 18.78
N MET A 26 -0.43 -12.15 19.38
CA MET A 26 -0.31 -13.35 20.20
C MET A 26 0.08 -14.53 19.28
N GLN A 27 1.38 -14.74 19.19
CA GLN A 27 1.98 -15.84 18.47
C GLN A 27 3.18 -16.32 19.25
N VAL A 28 3.24 -17.62 19.51
CA VAL A 28 4.38 -18.24 20.19
C VAL A 28 5.63 -18.04 19.33
N ASP A 29 6.59 -17.29 19.84
CA ASP A 29 7.90 -17.13 19.23
C ASP A 29 8.83 -18.22 19.79
N ILE A 30 9.05 -19.26 18.99
CA ILE A 30 9.92 -20.40 19.38
C ILE A 30 11.42 -20.04 19.36
N ASP A 31 11.78 -18.92 18.75
CA ASP A 31 13.18 -18.45 18.67
C ASP A 31 13.54 -17.54 19.85
N SER A 32 12.54 -17.09 20.63
CA SER A 32 12.71 -16.25 21.80
C SER A 32 12.05 -16.88 23.02
N PHE A 33 12.58 -16.62 24.20
CA PHE A 33 12.00 -17.10 25.44
C PHE A 33 11.65 -15.94 26.38
N ASP A 34 10.67 -16.18 27.27
CA ASP A 34 10.25 -15.20 28.25
C ASP A 34 11.31 -15.06 29.36
N TYR A 35 11.95 -13.89 29.38
CA TYR A 35 12.97 -13.58 30.38
C TYR A 35 12.44 -13.53 31.82
N ILE A 36 11.16 -13.25 32.02
CA ILE A 36 10.52 -13.19 33.34
C ILE A 36 10.48 -14.60 33.92
N PHE A 37 9.99 -15.58 33.16
CA PHE A 37 9.96 -16.97 33.55
C PHE A 37 11.35 -17.56 33.72
N TYR A 38 12.27 -17.17 32.85
CA TYR A 38 13.68 -17.57 32.98
C TYR A 38 14.29 -17.14 34.33
N HIS A 39 14.18 -15.87 34.70
CA HIS A 39 14.67 -15.33 35.94
C HIS A 39 13.95 -15.91 37.15
N TYR A 40 12.64 -16.06 37.08
CA TYR A 40 11.86 -16.68 38.15
C TYR A 40 12.31 -18.12 38.43
N GLY A 41 12.57 -18.89 37.37
CA GLY A 41 13.12 -20.25 37.52
C GLY A 41 14.48 -20.27 38.18
N MET A 42 15.36 -19.34 37.81
CA MET A 42 16.71 -19.22 38.44
C MET A 42 16.66 -18.88 39.92
N GLU A 43 15.75 -18.00 40.36
CA GLU A 43 15.58 -17.60 41.75
C GLU A 43 14.91 -18.68 42.59
N MET A 44 13.85 -19.30 42.11
CA MET A 44 13.01 -20.23 42.86
C MET A 44 13.61 -21.63 42.94
N TYR A 45 14.31 -22.10 41.93
CA TYR A 45 14.76 -23.49 41.78
C TYR A 45 16.28 -23.65 41.76
N GLY A 46 17.01 -22.64 42.25
CA GLY A 46 18.44 -22.74 42.43
C GLY A 46 19.23 -23.06 41.15
N ASN A 47 19.23 -22.11 40.21
CA ASN A 47 19.88 -22.21 38.91
C ASN A 47 19.21 -23.15 37.88
N MET A 48 17.93 -23.44 38.02
CA MET A 48 17.17 -24.14 36.99
C MET A 48 16.31 -23.14 36.18
N PRO A 49 16.70 -22.77 34.97
CA PRO A 49 15.91 -21.83 34.15
C PRO A 49 14.64 -22.50 33.71
N LEU A 50 13.51 -21.78 33.82
CA LEU A 50 12.27 -22.14 33.15
C LEU A 50 12.31 -21.51 31.76
N ILE A 51 12.32 -22.34 30.73
CA ILE A 51 12.33 -21.89 29.34
C ILE A 51 10.93 -22.02 28.83
N GLU A 52 10.25 -20.89 28.63
CA GLU A 52 8.94 -20.78 28.01
C GLU A 52 9.05 -19.89 26.79
N PRO A 53 8.50 -20.30 25.63
CA PRO A 53 8.51 -19.46 24.44
C PRO A 53 7.75 -18.16 24.70
N GLN A 54 8.21 -17.08 24.07
CA GLN A 54 7.51 -15.80 24.15
C GLN A 54 6.15 -15.89 23.45
N GLU A 55 5.08 -15.53 24.17
CA GLU A 55 3.70 -15.63 23.64
C GLU A 55 3.35 -14.50 22.67
N THR A 56 4.16 -13.43 22.62
CA THR A 56 3.93 -12.28 21.76
C THR A 56 5.11 -12.06 20.83
N LYS A 57 4.84 -11.94 19.55
CA LYS A 57 5.81 -11.58 18.51
C LYS A 57 5.40 -10.28 17.85
N GLU A 58 6.34 -9.34 17.73
CA GLU A 58 6.14 -8.18 16.87
C GLU A 58 6.19 -8.59 15.40
N VAL A 59 5.11 -8.39 14.67
CA VAL A 59 5.05 -8.66 13.24
C VAL A 59 4.66 -7.41 12.47
N ASN A 60 5.32 -7.21 11.34
CA ASN A 60 4.91 -6.18 10.39
C ASN A 60 3.60 -6.58 9.75
N ARG A 61 2.54 -5.81 9.95
CA ARG A 61 1.23 -6.06 9.35
C ARG A 61 0.88 -4.95 8.38
N ILE A 62 0.49 -5.36 7.17
CA ILE A 62 -0.07 -4.44 6.19
C ILE A 62 -1.53 -4.20 6.57
N GLU A 63 -1.84 -2.97 7.00
CA GLU A 63 -3.21 -2.55 7.29
C GLU A 63 -3.95 -2.18 6.00
N ASN A 64 -5.22 -1.79 6.14
CA ASN A 64 -6.07 -1.41 5.02
C ASN A 64 -5.46 -0.23 4.24
N PHE A 65 -5.27 -0.39 2.95
CA PHE A 65 -4.94 0.68 2.03
C PHE A 65 -5.69 0.52 0.70
N VAL A 66 -5.68 1.57 -0.09
CA VAL A 66 -6.36 1.63 -1.38
C VAL A 66 -5.34 1.83 -2.48
N ILE A 67 -5.46 1.05 -3.53
CA ILE A 67 -4.80 1.25 -4.81
C ILE A 67 -5.85 1.74 -5.79
N ALA A 68 -5.71 2.96 -6.27
CA ALA A 68 -6.54 3.49 -7.35
C ALA A 68 -5.74 3.45 -8.65
N ILE A 69 -6.36 2.97 -9.69
CA ILE A 69 -5.77 2.83 -11.02
C ILE A 69 -6.57 3.71 -11.98
N ASP A 70 -5.86 4.65 -12.60
CA ASP A 70 -6.39 5.42 -13.69
C ASP A 70 -6.58 4.52 -14.91
N THR A 71 -7.80 4.45 -15.41
CA THR A 71 -8.17 3.68 -16.58
C THR A 71 -8.65 4.57 -17.72
N SER A 72 -8.20 5.83 -17.72
CA SER A 72 -8.42 6.74 -18.84
C SER A 72 -7.73 6.25 -20.11
N MET A 73 -8.13 6.80 -21.25
CA MET A 73 -7.63 6.37 -22.57
C MET A 73 -6.13 6.58 -22.75
N SER A 74 -5.51 7.46 -21.98
CA SER A 74 -4.07 7.74 -21.97
C SER A 74 -3.25 6.69 -21.20
N CYS A 75 -3.85 5.99 -20.23
CA CYS A 75 -3.17 4.96 -19.44
C CYS A 75 -3.04 3.64 -20.21
N LYS A 76 -1.81 3.26 -20.54
CA LYS A 76 -1.51 2.02 -21.25
C LYS A 76 -1.63 0.82 -20.31
N ARG A 77 -2.23 -0.26 -20.82
CA ARG A 77 -2.43 -1.52 -20.05
C ARG A 77 -1.13 -2.09 -19.52
N GLU A 78 -0.07 -2.09 -20.34
CA GLU A 78 1.25 -2.62 -19.97
C GLU A 78 1.82 -1.88 -18.75
N LEU A 79 1.59 -0.59 -18.65
CA LEU A 79 2.06 0.24 -17.55
C LEU A 79 1.34 -0.07 -16.24
N VAL A 80 0.03 -0.26 -16.31
CA VAL A 80 -0.79 -0.67 -15.15
C VAL A 80 -0.37 -2.06 -14.67
N GLN A 81 -0.09 -2.98 -15.59
CA GLN A 81 0.34 -4.32 -15.25
C GLN A 81 1.70 -4.30 -14.54
N LYS A 82 2.69 -3.58 -15.07
CA LYS A 82 4.00 -3.39 -14.43
C LYS A 82 3.87 -2.79 -13.02
N PHE A 83 3.01 -1.79 -12.84
CA PHE A 83 2.75 -1.20 -11.53
C PHE A 83 2.18 -2.23 -10.53
N LEU A 84 1.24 -3.05 -10.95
CA LEU A 84 0.67 -4.10 -10.11
C LEU A 84 1.70 -5.18 -9.78
N GLU A 85 2.54 -5.58 -10.74
CA GLU A 85 3.64 -6.53 -10.54
C GLU A 85 4.65 -5.99 -9.52
N GLU A 86 5.07 -4.73 -9.63
CA GLU A 86 5.97 -4.09 -8.66
C GLU A 86 5.32 -3.99 -7.28
N THR A 87 4.05 -3.61 -7.22
CA THR A 87 3.29 -3.60 -5.96
C THR A 87 3.27 -4.97 -5.31
N TYR A 88 3.00 -6.02 -6.09
CA TYR A 88 3.02 -7.41 -5.61
C TYR A 88 4.40 -7.79 -5.11
N SER A 89 5.46 -7.48 -5.86
CA SER A 89 6.84 -7.76 -5.49
C SER A 89 7.21 -7.14 -4.14
N VAL A 90 6.91 -5.86 -3.94
CA VAL A 90 7.19 -5.17 -2.67
C VAL A 90 6.39 -5.76 -1.51
N LEU A 91 5.12 -6.05 -1.72
CA LEU A 91 4.27 -6.62 -0.70
C LEU A 91 4.69 -8.05 -0.34
N SER A 92 5.07 -8.86 -1.34
CA SER A 92 5.49 -10.26 -1.13
C SER A 92 6.80 -10.41 -0.35
N GLN A 93 7.65 -9.38 -0.32
CA GLN A 93 8.87 -9.37 0.48
C GLN A 93 8.61 -9.24 1.98
N SER A 94 7.41 -8.82 2.40
CA SER A 94 7.09 -8.72 3.82
C SER A 94 6.53 -10.05 4.35
N GLU A 95 7.02 -10.52 5.50
CA GLU A 95 6.45 -11.71 6.16
C GLU A 95 4.95 -11.58 6.43
N SER A 96 4.48 -10.35 6.59
CA SER A 96 3.08 -10.02 6.82
C SER A 96 2.18 -10.25 5.61
N PHE A 97 2.73 -10.29 4.42
CA PHE A 97 2.00 -10.47 3.17
C PHE A 97 1.34 -11.86 3.08
N TYR A 98 1.98 -12.88 3.66
CA TYR A 98 1.43 -14.23 3.69
C TYR A 98 0.31 -14.40 4.72
N ARG A 99 0.04 -13.37 5.55
CA ARG A 99 -1.03 -13.39 6.54
C ARG A 99 -2.28 -12.70 5.98
N LYS A 100 -2.99 -11.91 6.70
CA LYS A 100 -4.19 -11.22 6.21
C LYS A 100 -3.92 -9.73 6.05
N PHE A 101 -4.02 -9.22 4.84
CA PHE A 101 -4.10 -7.79 4.54
C PHE A 101 -5.46 -7.48 3.90
N ARG A 102 -5.79 -6.22 3.75
CA ARG A 102 -6.98 -5.79 3.02
C ARG A 102 -6.62 -4.61 2.12
N VAL A 103 -6.63 -4.87 0.83
CA VAL A 103 -6.35 -3.87 -0.20
C VAL A 103 -7.58 -3.74 -1.09
N HIS A 104 -8.05 -2.52 -1.28
CA HIS A 104 -9.03 -2.19 -2.27
C HIS A 104 -8.32 -1.77 -3.55
N ILE A 105 -8.62 -2.43 -4.66
CA ILE A 105 -8.11 -2.08 -5.99
C ILE A 105 -9.26 -1.46 -6.77
N ILE A 106 -9.18 -0.16 -6.97
CA ILE A 106 -10.24 0.64 -7.57
C ILE A 106 -9.79 1.07 -8.97
N GLN A 107 -10.56 0.72 -9.99
CA GLN A 107 -10.38 1.26 -11.33
C GLN A 107 -11.30 2.47 -11.52
N CYS A 108 -10.76 3.55 -12.04
CA CYS A 108 -11.48 4.81 -12.23
C CYS A 108 -11.00 5.55 -13.46
N ASP A 109 -11.96 6.07 -14.23
CA ASP A 109 -11.78 7.10 -15.23
C ASP A 109 -12.46 8.40 -14.75
N GLU A 110 -13.58 8.79 -15.33
CA GLU A 110 -14.46 9.85 -14.80
C GLU A 110 -15.38 9.34 -13.68
N ARG A 111 -15.42 8.02 -13.45
CA ARG A 111 -16.25 7.33 -12.46
C ARG A 111 -15.49 6.13 -11.90
N VAL A 112 -15.89 5.69 -10.72
CA VAL A 112 -15.43 4.39 -10.20
C VAL A 112 -16.06 3.28 -11.04
N GLN A 113 -15.24 2.55 -11.76
CA GLN A 113 -15.63 1.47 -12.66
C GLN A 113 -15.68 0.11 -11.96
N SER A 114 -14.77 -0.12 -11.05
CA SER A 114 -14.74 -1.34 -10.22
C SER A 114 -14.02 -1.10 -8.91
N ASP A 115 -14.39 -1.86 -7.89
CA ASP A 115 -13.68 -1.98 -6.62
C ASP A 115 -13.57 -3.48 -6.29
N VAL A 116 -12.34 -3.97 -6.23
CA VAL A 116 -12.03 -5.37 -5.89
C VAL A 116 -11.26 -5.38 -4.58
N VAL A 117 -11.75 -6.13 -3.62
CA VAL A 117 -11.10 -6.29 -2.32
C VAL A 117 -10.25 -7.54 -2.34
N VAL A 118 -8.97 -7.38 -2.08
CA VAL A 118 -7.98 -8.45 -2.02
C VAL A 118 -7.52 -8.61 -0.58
N THR A 119 -7.52 -9.82 -0.06
CA THR A 119 -7.22 -10.09 1.36
C THR A 119 -6.01 -10.98 1.57
N ASN A 120 -5.45 -11.53 0.50
CA ASN A 120 -4.26 -12.39 0.53
C ASN A 120 -3.50 -12.34 -0.80
N ALA A 121 -2.27 -12.86 -0.77
CA ALA A 121 -1.38 -12.88 -1.93
C ALA A 121 -1.98 -13.60 -3.15
N LYS A 122 -2.68 -14.71 -2.91
CA LYS A 122 -3.27 -15.49 -3.99
C LYS A 122 -4.37 -14.72 -4.72
N GLU A 123 -5.25 -14.05 -3.98
CA GLU A 123 -6.30 -13.21 -4.58
C GLU A 123 -5.70 -12.06 -5.39
N LEU A 124 -4.57 -11.49 -4.93
CA LEU A 124 -3.88 -10.43 -5.68
C LEU A 124 -3.27 -11.00 -6.96
N GLN A 125 -2.64 -12.17 -6.92
CA GLN A 125 -2.12 -12.84 -8.10
C GLN A 125 -3.24 -13.18 -9.09
N ASP A 126 -4.33 -13.79 -8.61
CA ASP A 126 -5.50 -14.12 -9.42
C ASP A 126 -6.10 -12.85 -10.08
N TYR A 127 -6.10 -11.71 -9.37
CA TYR A 127 -6.55 -10.44 -9.93
C TYR A 127 -5.62 -9.96 -11.05
N MET A 128 -4.31 -10.07 -10.88
CA MET A 128 -3.32 -9.67 -11.89
C MET A 128 -3.40 -10.54 -13.14
N ASP A 129 -3.53 -11.86 -12.98
CA ASP A 129 -3.62 -12.82 -14.09
C ASP A 129 -4.88 -12.59 -14.95
N HIS A 130 -5.96 -12.14 -14.33
CA HIS A 130 -7.24 -11.86 -15.00
C HIS A 130 -7.53 -10.36 -15.16
N PHE A 131 -6.50 -9.52 -15.02
CA PHE A 131 -6.66 -8.07 -15.08
C PHE A 131 -7.25 -7.60 -16.40
N THR A 132 -8.36 -6.88 -16.32
CA THR A 132 -9.01 -6.23 -17.45
C THR A 132 -9.26 -4.77 -17.12
N ILE A 133 -8.84 -3.87 -18.03
CA ILE A 133 -9.15 -2.44 -17.90
C ILE A 133 -10.64 -2.22 -18.10
N ARG A 134 -11.25 -1.50 -17.17
CA ARG A 134 -12.65 -1.08 -17.25
C ARG A 134 -12.71 0.45 -17.29
N GLY A 135 -13.42 1.02 -18.25
CA GLY A 135 -13.54 2.45 -18.42
C GLY A 135 -13.13 2.87 -19.83
N LEU A 136 -12.03 3.61 -19.99
CA LEU A 136 -11.54 4.26 -21.21
C LEU A 136 -12.23 5.62 -21.48
N GLY A 137 -12.74 6.27 -20.44
CA GLY A 137 -13.30 7.63 -20.50
C GLY A 137 -12.23 8.72 -20.32
N GLY A 138 -12.69 9.90 -19.93
CA GLY A 138 -11.80 10.99 -19.51
C GLY A 138 -11.21 10.74 -18.11
N THR A 139 -10.46 11.72 -17.58
CA THR A 139 -9.75 11.57 -16.31
C THR A 139 -10.28 12.55 -15.26
N ASP A 140 -10.86 12.02 -14.19
CA ASP A 140 -11.21 12.78 -12.99
C ASP A 140 -10.87 11.95 -11.75
N PHE A 141 -9.95 12.43 -10.94
CA PHE A 141 -9.50 11.71 -9.75
C PHE A 141 -10.46 11.83 -8.56
N ARG A 142 -11.30 12.87 -8.53
CA ARG A 142 -12.21 13.18 -7.42
C ARG A 142 -13.21 12.07 -7.07
N PRO A 143 -13.77 11.31 -8.03
CA PRO A 143 -14.70 10.22 -7.72
C PRO A 143 -14.12 9.15 -6.81
N VAL A 144 -12.84 8.79 -6.96
CA VAL A 144 -12.17 7.83 -6.07
C VAL A 144 -12.15 8.35 -4.64
N PHE A 145 -11.76 9.60 -4.42
CA PHE A 145 -11.71 10.19 -3.09
C PHE A 145 -13.09 10.27 -2.44
N ASN A 146 -14.11 10.64 -3.21
CA ASN A 146 -15.49 10.64 -2.72
C ASN A 146 -15.97 9.23 -2.35
N TYR A 147 -15.61 8.23 -3.15
CA TYR A 147 -15.94 6.84 -2.90
C TYR A 147 -15.26 6.32 -1.65
N VAL A 148 -13.95 6.53 -1.51
CA VAL A 148 -13.17 6.09 -0.34
C VAL A 148 -13.65 6.80 0.93
N ASN A 149 -13.96 8.10 0.87
CA ASN A 149 -14.52 8.84 2.00
C ASN A 149 -15.89 8.29 2.44
N ARG A 150 -16.72 7.84 1.48
CA ARG A 150 -17.97 7.16 1.78
C ARG A 150 -17.73 5.82 2.48
N LEU A 151 -16.80 5.01 1.98
CA LEU A 151 -16.44 3.74 2.63
C LEU A 151 -15.92 3.95 4.06
N LEU A 152 -15.18 5.04 4.31
CA LEU A 152 -14.75 5.43 5.65
C LEU A 152 -15.94 5.78 6.55
N ALA A 153 -16.88 6.59 6.04
CA ALA A 153 -18.09 6.96 6.78
C ALA A 153 -18.96 5.73 7.09
N GLU A 154 -19.03 4.77 6.20
CA GLU A 154 -19.72 3.49 6.36
C GLU A 154 -18.97 2.49 7.26
N LYS A 155 -17.80 2.88 7.81
CA LYS A 155 -16.93 2.01 8.64
C LYS A 155 -16.51 0.71 7.97
N LYS A 156 -16.35 0.73 6.64
CA LYS A 156 -15.84 -0.41 5.87
C LYS A 156 -14.33 -0.64 6.11
N PHE A 157 -13.61 0.42 6.49
CA PHE A 157 -12.23 0.36 6.95
C PHE A 157 -12.17 0.49 8.46
N THR A 158 -11.40 -0.36 9.12
CA THR A 158 -11.09 -0.21 10.56
C THR A 158 -10.14 0.97 10.74
N LYS A 159 -9.14 1.07 9.89
CA LYS A 159 -8.17 2.17 9.83
C LYS A 159 -7.57 2.21 8.43
N LEU A 160 -7.89 3.22 7.67
CA LEU A 160 -7.28 3.43 6.36
C LEU A 160 -5.94 4.15 6.54
N LYS A 161 -4.85 3.56 6.11
CA LYS A 161 -3.51 4.14 6.19
C LYS A 161 -3.25 5.11 5.06
N GLY A 162 -3.64 4.73 3.84
CA GLY A 162 -3.41 5.60 2.70
C GLY A 162 -4.00 5.09 1.41
N LEU A 163 -3.84 5.94 0.41
CA LEU A 163 -4.27 5.73 -0.96
C LEU A 163 -3.09 5.96 -1.91
N LEU A 164 -2.83 4.97 -2.74
CA LEU A 164 -1.92 5.06 -3.87
C LEU A 164 -2.73 5.25 -5.14
N TYR A 165 -2.47 6.32 -5.86
CA TYR A 165 -3.15 6.62 -7.11
C TYR A 165 -2.18 6.53 -8.27
N PHE A 166 -2.32 5.50 -9.10
CA PHE A 166 -1.53 5.31 -10.30
C PHE A 166 -2.18 6.06 -11.48
N THR A 167 -1.44 6.95 -12.13
CA THR A 167 -1.94 7.80 -13.21
C THR A 167 -0.79 8.41 -14.03
N ASP A 168 -1.11 8.89 -15.24
CA ASP A 168 -0.23 9.75 -16.03
C ASP A 168 -0.31 11.24 -15.61
N GLY A 169 -1.23 11.58 -14.71
CA GLY A 169 -1.36 12.91 -14.13
C GLY A 169 -2.26 13.90 -14.89
N TYR A 170 -2.76 13.51 -16.05
CA TYR A 170 -3.65 14.36 -16.84
C TYR A 170 -5.10 14.26 -16.34
N GLY A 171 -5.44 14.98 -15.26
CA GLY A 171 -6.78 14.89 -14.70
C GLY A 171 -7.12 15.97 -13.67
N ARG A 172 -8.33 15.89 -13.13
CA ARG A 172 -8.81 16.85 -12.13
C ARG A 172 -8.56 16.34 -10.72
N TYR A 173 -7.71 17.04 -9.99
CA TYR A 173 -7.33 16.71 -8.62
C TYR A 173 -8.36 17.22 -7.58
N PRO A 174 -8.50 16.54 -6.42
CA PRO A 174 -9.28 17.05 -5.30
C PRO A 174 -8.57 18.23 -4.63
N LEU A 175 -9.33 19.28 -4.32
CA LEU A 175 -8.79 20.48 -3.67
C LEU A 175 -8.48 20.27 -2.17
N LYS A 176 -9.26 19.40 -1.52
CA LYS A 176 -9.16 19.17 -0.07
C LYS A 176 -8.33 17.93 0.21
N LYS A 177 -7.41 18.06 1.18
CA LYS A 177 -6.65 16.93 1.72
C LYS A 177 -7.62 15.94 2.37
N PRO A 178 -7.55 14.63 2.02
CA PRO A 178 -8.30 13.59 2.70
C PRO A 178 -7.72 13.29 4.09
N PRO A 179 -8.45 12.58 4.96
CA PRO A 179 -7.97 12.23 6.30
C PRO A 179 -6.95 11.08 6.34
N TYR A 180 -6.47 10.63 5.20
CA TYR A 180 -5.47 9.57 5.03
C TYR A 180 -4.35 10.06 4.12
N ASP A 181 -3.19 9.42 4.20
CA ASP A 181 -2.06 9.74 3.35
C ASP A 181 -2.36 9.35 1.90
N THR A 182 -1.95 10.19 0.97
CA THR A 182 -2.19 9.99 -0.45
C THR A 182 -0.91 10.19 -1.23
N ALA A 183 -0.58 9.22 -2.08
CA ALA A 183 0.50 9.32 -3.04
C ALA A 183 -0.01 9.14 -4.46
N PHE A 184 0.39 10.03 -5.35
CA PHE A 184 0.24 9.84 -6.79
C PHE A 184 1.51 9.22 -7.34
N VAL A 185 1.33 8.12 -8.05
CA VAL A 185 2.41 7.31 -8.63
C VAL A 185 2.41 7.51 -10.13
N PHE A 186 3.50 8.03 -10.65
CA PHE A 186 3.70 8.31 -12.06
C PHE A 186 4.76 7.39 -12.65
N LEU A 187 4.66 7.14 -13.93
CA LEU A 187 5.74 6.51 -14.70
C LEU A 187 6.63 7.59 -15.31
N LYS A 188 7.93 7.34 -15.33
CA LYS A 188 8.95 8.33 -15.70
C LYS A 188 8.82 8.86 -17.14
N GLU A 189 8.20 8.12 -18.04
CA GLU A 189 8.30 8.39 -19.47
C GLU A 189 7.35 9.46 -20.00
N ASP A 190 6.15 9.64 -19.40
CA ASP A 190 5.17 10.57 -19.93
C ASP A 190 4.13 10.92 -18.85
N TYR A 191 4.46 11.88 -17.99
CA TYR A 191 3.55 12.29 -16.92
C TYR A 191 3.50 13.80 -16.71
N LEU A 192 2.35 14.29 -16.25
CA LEU A 192 2.13 15.67 -15.84
C LEU A 192 1.93 15.75 -14.33
N ASP A 193 2.86 16.39 -13.63
CA ASP A 193 2.82 16.52 -12.17
C ASP A 193 2.58 17.95 -11.66
N VAL A 194 2.33 18.90 -12.57
CA VAL A 194 2.22 20.33 -12.25
C VAL A 194 1.02 20.64 -11.36
N ASP A 195 -0.10 19.94 -11.60
CA ASP A 195 -1.36 20.18 -10.90
C ASP A 195 -1.56 19.29 -9.65
N VAL A 196 -0.56 18.48 -9.31
CA VAL A 196 -0.63 17.63 -8.11
C VAL A 196 -0.72 18.52 -6.86
N PRO A 197 -1.72 18.31 -6.00
CA PRO A 197 -1.90 19.13 -4.81
C PRO A 197 -0.69 19.06 -3.86
N PRO A 198 -0.31 20.17 -3.20
CA PRO A 198 0.88 20.20 -2.34
C PRO A 198 0.79 19.31 -1.09
N TRP A 199 -0.42 18.84 -0.75
CA TRP A 199 -0.64 17.91 0.36
C TRP A 199 -0.41 16.43 -0.03
N ALA A 200 -0.31 16.12 -1.32
CA ALA A 200 -0.10 14.77 -1.82
C ALA A 200 1.38 14.47 -2.04
N ILE A 201 1.74 13.24 -1.86
CA ILE A 201 3.10 12.74 -2.11
C ILE A 201 3.20 12.39 -3.59
N LYS A 202 4.32 12.75 -4.22
CA LYS A 202 4.63 12.38 -5.59
C LYS A 202 5.65 11.26 -5.60
N LEU A 203 5.33 10.17 -6.28
CA LEU A 203 6.22 9.04 -6.50
C LEU A 203 6.40 8.87 -7.99
N VAL A 204 7.63 8.62 -8.42
CA VAL A 204 7.94 8.36 -9.83
C VAL A 204 8.62 7.01 -9.91
N LEU A 205 8.00 6.07 -10.63
CA LEU A 205 8.60 4.77 -10.94
C LEU A 205 9.51 4.92 -12.16
N GLY A 206 10.79 4.59 -12.00
CA GLY A 206 11.75 4.52 -13.08
C GLY A 206 11.83 3.11 -13.68
N GLU A 207 12.36 2.97 -14.91
CA GLU A 207 12.66 1.66 -15.48
C GLU A 207 13.71 0.89 -14.66
N GLU A 208 14.63 1.61 -14.01
CA GLU A 208 15.65 1.02 -13.13
C GLU A 208 15.04 0.33 -11.92
N ASP A 209 13.88 0.81 -11.44
CA ASP A 209 13.14 0.20 -10.33
C ASP A 209 12.43 -1.10 -10.75
N LEU A 210 12.29 -1.33 -12.08
CA LEU A 210 11.58 -2.46 -12.68
C LEU A 210 12.54 -3.57 -13.19
N GLU A 211 13.84 -3.28 -13.38
CA GLU A 211 14.81 -4.20 -13.98
C GLU A 211 15.68 -4.97 -12.97
N GLU A 212 15.71 -4.62 -11.69
CA GLU A 212 16.54 -5.28 -10.66
C GLU A 212 16.12 -6.73 -10.31
N GLN A 213 15.29 -7.38 -11.12
CA GLN A 213 14.78 -8.74 -10.86
C GLN A 213 15.11 -9.76 -11.99
N GLN A 214 16.19 -9.57 -12.74
CA GLN A 214 16.71 -10.63 -13.64
C GLN A 214 17.93 -11.34 -13.04
#